data_2235dca2c996cdc0207a67296bb61bf9
#
_entry.id   2235dca2c996cdc0207a67296bb61bf9
#
_cell.length_a   1.000
_cell.length_b   1.000
_cell.length_c   1.000
_cell.angle_alpha   90.00
_cell.angle_beta   90.00
_cell.angle_gamma   90.00
#
_symmetry.space_group_name_H-M   'P 1'
#
loop_
_entity.id
_entity.type
_entity.pdbx_description
1 polymer ?
#
loop_
_entity_poly.entity_id
_entity_poly.type
_entity_poly.pdbx_seq_one_letter_code
_entity_poly.pdbx_strand_id
1 'polypeptide(L)'
;LAGNIAYIESLCRAIEGAGGRPLPVYCASLRTAEPELLQRLKDADAMVVTVLAAGGLKPATVSAGGDDDSWNVEHLAALDIPILQGLCLTSPRDQWLENDDGLSPLDVASQVAVPEFDGRIITVPFSFKEIDDDGLISYVADPERCARVAGLAVRHARLRDVAPVDKRVAL
;
A
#
# COMPACT_ATOMS: atom_id res chain seq x y z
N LEU A 1 4.93 18.97 -4.85
CA LEU A 1 5.54 17.65 -4.64
C LEU A 1 7.04 17.86 -4.44
N ALA A 2 7.58 17.35 -3.34
CA ALA A 2 9.00 17.52 -2.98
C ALA A 2 9.98 16.69 -3.84
N GLY A 3 9.52 16.06 -4.94
CA GLY A 3 10.36 15.25 -5.83
C GLY A 3 10.80 13.89 -5.29
N ASN A 4 10.40 13.53 -4.07
CA ASN A 4 10.76 12.25 -3.43
C ASN A 4 9.88 11.11 -3.94
N ILE A 5 10.06 10.71 -5.21
CA ILE A 5 9.27 9.67 -5.90
C ILE A 5 10.10 8.46 -6.33
N ALA A 6 11.41 8.47 -6.11
CA ALA A 6 12.33 7.43 -6.59
C ALA A 6 11.94 6.01 -6.11
N TYR A 7 11.38 5.90 -4.89
CA TYR A 7 10.91 4.61 -4.37
C TYR A 7 9.68 4.09 -5.15
N ILE A 8 8.79 4.97 -5.61
CA ILE A 8 7.65 4.59 -6.47
C ILE A 8 8.13 4.18 -7.85
N GLU A 9 9.09 4.90 -8.44
CA GLU A 9 9.70 4.52 -9.73
C GLU A 9 10.37 3.15 -9.64
N SER A 10 11.03 2.84 -8.52
CA SER A 10 11.63 1.53 -8.29
C SER A 10 10.58 0.41 -8.21
N LEU A 11 9.47 0.67 -7.53
CA LEU A 11 8.34 -0.26 -7.48
C LEU A 11 7.70 -0.44 -8.87
N CYS A 12 7.51 0.63 -9.65
CA CYS A 12 6.99 0.54 -11.01
C CYS A 12 7.88 -0.35 -11.89
N ARG A 13 9.20 -0.13 -11.87
CA ARG A 13 10.14 -1.01 -12.60
C ARG A 13 10.05 -2.47 -12.16
N ALA A 14 9.88 -2.73 -10.88
CA ALA A 14 9.69 -4.08 -10.36
C ALA A 14 8.38 -4.73 -10.85
N ILE A 15 7.28 -3.96 -10.92
CA ILE A 15 6.00 -4.42 -11.47
C ILE A 15 6.13 -4.77 -12.96
N GLU A 16 6.82 -3.93 -13.74
CA GLU A 16 7.13 -4.21 -15.15
C GLU A 16 7.96 -5.49 -15.30
N GLY A 17 8.99 -5.64 -14.48
CA GLY A 17 9.80 -6.86 -14.43
C GLY A 17 9.02 -8.12 -14.06
N ALA A 18 7.96 -8.01 -13.28
CA ALA A 18 7.04 -9.09 -12.94
C ALA A 18 5.97 -9.36 -14.02
N GLY A 19 5.96 -8.58 -15.12
CA GLY A 19 5.03 -8.68 -16.22
C GLY A 19 3.70 -7.94 -16.01
N GLY A 20 3.66 -6.99 -15.09
CA GLY A 20 2.57 -6.04 -14.91
C GLY A 20 2.79 -4.76 -15.72
N ARG A 21 1.77 -3.91 -15.77
CA ARG A 21 1.81 -2.58 -16.39
C ARG A 21 1.40 -1.54 -15.34
N PRO A 22 2.35 -0.86 -14.68
CA PRO A 22 2.03 0.09 -13.63
C PRO A 22 1.42 1.37 -14.19
N LEU A 23 0.45 1.91 -13.45
CA LEU A 23 -0.11 3.23 -13.65
C LEU A 23 0.09 4.03 -12.35
N PRO A 24 1.21 4.76 -12.19
CA PRO A 24 1.43 5.54 -10.99
C PRO A 24 0.46 6.73 -10.95
N VAL A 25 -0.27 6.84 -9.86
CA VAL A 25 -1.18 7.96 -9.59
C VAL A 25 -0.84 8.57 -8.23
N TYR A 26 -1.12 9.85 -8.10
CA TYR A 26 -0.95 10.57 -6.84
C TYR A 26 -2.31 11.05 -6.34
N CYS A 27 -2.56 10.81 -5.06
CA CYS A 27 -3.64 11.46 -4.33
C CYS A 27 -3.20 11.71 -2.88
N ALA A 28 -3.75 12.74 -2.26
CA ALA A 28 -3.46 13.04 -0.86
C ALA A 28 -4.14 12.03 0.08
N SER A 29 -5.31 11.53 -0.31
CA SER A 29 -6.09 10.54 0.45
C SER A 29 -7.06 9.85 -0.50
N LEU A 30 -7.23 8.55 -0.32
CA LEU A 30 -8.27 7.79 -1.03
C LEU A 30 -9.67 8.14 -0.52
N ARG A 31 -9.80 8.64 0.72
CA ARG A 31 -11.07 9.09 1.31
C ARG A 31 -11.72 10.23 0.53
N THR A 32 -10.88 11.15 0.03
CA THR A 32 -11.30 12.36 -0.69
C THR A 32 -10.86 12.33 -2.14
N ALA A 33 -10.70 11.12 -2.70
CA ALA A 33 -10.30 10.96 -4.09
C ALA A 33 -11.38 11.51 -5.04
N GLU A 34 -10.93 12.23 -6.05
CA GLU A 34 -11.82 12.76 -7.08
C GLU A 34 -12.51 11.63 -7.86
N PRO A 35 -13.77 11.80 -8.31
CA PRO A 35 -14.51 10.77 -9.03
C PRO A 35 -13.78 10.26 -10.27
N GLU A 36 -13.05 11.11 -10.97
CA GLU A 36 -12.26 10.75 -12.15
C GLU A 36 -11.11 9.80 -11.79
N LEU A 37 -10.49 10.00 -10.63
CA LEU A 37 -9.46 9.07 -10.14
C LEU A 37 -10.07 7.72 -9.81
N LEU A 38 -11.18 7.69 -9.06
CA LEU A 38 -11.87 6.45 -8.72
C LEU A 38 -12.32 5.69 -9.97
N GLN A 39 -12.78 6.40 -11.00
CA GLN A 39 -13.15 5.78 -12.28
C GLN A 39 -11.94 5.13 -12.97
N ARG A 40 -10.76 5.79 -12.96
CA ARG A 40 -9.52 5.21 -13.52
C ARG A 40 -9.03 4.00 -12.73
N LEU A 41 -9.22 3.99 -11.41
CA LEU A 41 -8.84 2.87 -10.57
C LEU A 41 -9.64 1.59 -10.84
N LYS A 42 -10.86 1.71 -11.36
CA LYS A 42 -11.69 0.57 -11.78
C LYS A 42 -11.13 -0.22 -12.95
N ASP A 43 -10.28 0.40 -13.76
CA ASP A 43 -9.64 -0.24 -14.91
C ASP A 43 -8.37 -1.03 -14.50
N ALA A 44 -7.99 -0.99 -13.22
CA ALA A 44 -6.85 -1.73 -12.71
C ALA A 44 -7.26 -3.14 -12.27
N ASP A 45 -6.33 -4.09 -12.39
CA ASP A 45 -6.51 -5.47 -11.93
C ASP A 45 -6.08 -5.66 -10.46
N ALA A 46 -5.25 -4.76 -9.94
CA ALA A 46 -4.82 -4.68 -8.55
C ALA A 46 -4.31 -3.28 -8.23
N MET A 47 -4.30 -2.89 -6.98
CA MET A 47 -3.79 -1.60 -6.52
C MET A 47 -2.74 -1.80 -5.43
N VAL A 48 -1.61 -1.11 -5.53
CA VAL A 48 -0.64 -0.98 -4.43
C VAL A 48 -0.74 0.44 -3.86
N VAL A 49 -1.01 0.55 -2.59
CA VAL A 49 -1.22 1.82 -1.88
C VAL A 49 -0.08 2.06 -0.91
N THR A 50 0.49 3.25 -0.95
CA THR A 50 1.55 3.69 -0.02
C THR A 50 1.11 4.85 0.87
N VAL A 51 -0.08 5.42 0.62
CA VAL A 51 -0.65 6.45 1.48
C VAL A 51 -1.31 5.85 2.71
N LEU A 52 -1.45 6.66 3.75
CA LEU A 52 -2.14 6.26 4.98
C LEU A 52 -3.56 5.77 4.68
N ALA A 53 -4.07 4.92 5.58
CA ALA A 53 -5.40 4.36 5.46
C ALA A 53 -6.48 5.44 5.33
N ALA A 54 -7.48 5.14 4.52
CA ALA A 54 -8.50 6.12 4.13
C ALA A 54 -9.88 5.84 4.74
N GLY A 55 -9.94 4.98 5.77
CA GLY A 55 -11.20 4.57 6.38
C GLY A 55 -12.15 5.70 6.73
N GLY A 56 -13.40 5.53 6.36
CA GLY A 56 -14.53 6.39 6.70
C GLY A 56 -14.59 7.76 6.01
N LEU A 57 -15.80 8.24 5.81
CA LEU A 57 -16.09 9.59 5.32
C LEU A 57 -15.94 10.66 6.42
N LYS A 58 -15.92 10.26 7.68
CA LYS A 58 -15.75 11.14 8.84
C LYS A 58 -14.45 10.82 9.57
N PRO A 59 -13.76 11.80 10.16
CA PRO A 59 -12.66 11.52 11.06
C PRO A 59 -13.13 10.57 12.17
N ALA A 60 -12.37 9.52 12.45
CA ALA A 60 -12.66 8.68 13.60
C ALA A 60 -12.68 9.56 14.85
N THR A 61 -13.86 9.76 15.44
CA THR A 61 -13.95 10.32 16.78
C THR A 61 -13.51 9.19 17.72
N VAL A 62 -12.52 9.49 18.56
CA VAL A 62 -11.96 8.56 19.53
C VAL A 62 -12.99 8.29 20.62
N SER A 63 -14.00 7.48 20.32
CA SER A 63 -14.89 6.92 21.33
C SER A 63 -14.94 5.42 21.11
N ALA A 64 -14.60 4.66 22.15
CA ALA A 64 -14.87 3.23 22.19
C ALA A 64 -16.40 3.03 22.03
N GLY A 65 -16.81 2.42 20.91
CA GLY A 65 -18.22 2.33 20.50
C GLY A 65 -18.63 3.41 19.49
N GLY A 66 -17.67 3.97 18.75
CA GLY A 66 -17.94 4.97 17.72
C GLY A 66 -18.84 4.44 16.62
N ASP A 67 -19.56 5.36 16.00
CA ASP A 67 -20.49 5.16 14.89
C ASP A 67 -19.87 4.24 13.82
N ASP A 68 -20.55 3.17 13.44
CA ASP A 68 -20.15 2.25 12.37
C ASP A 68 -19.88 2.99 11.03
N ASP A 69 -20.52 4.14 10.82
CA ASP A 69 -20.31 5.03 9.68
C ASP A 69 -18.93 5.73 9.67
N SER A 70 -18.19 5.73 10.78
CA SER A 70 -16.89 6.40 10.85
C SER A 70 -15.80 5.67 10.05
N TRP A 71 -15.96 4.36 9.81
CA TRP A 71 -15.02 3.53 9.08
C TRP A 71 -15.67 2.87 7.85
N ASN A 72 -16.36 3.64 7.04
CA ASN A 72 -17.00 3.14 5.82
C ASN A 72 -15.98 3.05 4.67
N VAL A 73 -15.77 1.83 4.16
CA VAL A 73 -14.87 1.53 3.03
C VAL A 73 -15.62 1.12 1.77
N GLU A 74 -16.93 1.32 1.69
CA GLU A 74 -17.76 0.90 0.55
C GLU A 74 -17.20 1.40 -0.79
N HIS A 75 -16.67 2.63 -0.84
CA HIS A 75 -16.08 3.19 -2.06
C HIS A 75 -14.82 2.45 -2.51
N LEU A 76 -14.03 1.88 -1.58
CA LEU A 76 -12.88 1.02 -1.90
C LEU A 76 -13.36 -0.38 -2.30
N ALA A 77 -14.33 -0.94 -1.57
CA ALA A 77 -14.92 -2.23 -1.91
C ALA A 77 -15.59 -2.22 -3.29
N ALA A 78 -16.19 -1.09 -3.68
CA ALA A 78 -16.81 -0.91 -5.00
C ALA A 78 -15.82 -0.95 -6.18
N LEU A 79 -14.52 -0.87 -5.93
CA LEU A 79 -13.50 -1.07 -6.97
C LEU A 79 -13.41 -2.54 -7.39
N ASP A 80 -13.75 -3.48 -6.50
CA ASP A 80 -13.73 -4.94 -6.74
C ASP A 80 -12.36 -5.44 -7.24
N ILE A 81 -11.28 -4.87 -6.71
CA ILE A 81 -9.89 -5.24 -7.01
C ILE A 81 -9.10 -5.48 -5.73
N PRO A 82 -8.07 -6.33 -5.73
CA PRO A 82 -7.16 -6.47 -4.61
C PRO A 82 -6.44 -5.15 -4.31
N ILE A 83 -6.47 -4.73 -3.05
CA ILE A 83 -5.79 -3.52 -2.57
C ILE A 83 -4.67 -3.96 -1.63
N LEU A 84 -3.43 -3.74 -2.03
CA LEU A 84 -2.25 -4.13 -1.28
C LEU A 84 -1.64 -2.89 -0.60
N GLN A 85 -1.29 -3.01 0.67
CA GLN A 85 -0.52 -1.99 1.37
C GLN A 85 0.97 -2.20 1.12
N GLY A 86 1.59 -1.27 0.40
CA GLY A 86 3.04 -1.19 0.27
C GLY A 86 3.62 -0.45 1.48
N LEU A 87 4.45 -1.11 2.30
CA LEU A 87 4.94 -0.54 3.54
C LEU A 87 6.14 0.37 3.28
N CYS A 88 6.01 1.64 3.69
CA CYS A 88 7.06 2.66 3.65
C CYS A 88 7.43 3.00 5.09
N LEU A 89 8.53 2.43 5.60
CA LEU A 89 8.90 2.56 7.00
C LEU A 89 9.45 3.94 7.34
N THR A 90 9.24 4.35 8.58
CA THR A 90 9.71 5.64 9.12
C THR A 90 11.14 5.58 9.65
N SER A 91 11.77 4.40 9.66
CA SER A 91 13.15 4.16 10.06
C SER A 91 14.07 3.91 8.86
N PRO A 92 15.39 4.16 9.01
CA PRO A 92 16.40 3.76 8.05
C PRO A 92 16.45 2.23 7.88
N ARG A 93 16.87 1.79 6.69
CA ARG A 93 16.94 0.37 6.33
C ARG A 93 17.87 -0.40 7.26
N ASP A 94 19.05 0.13 7.52
CA ASP A 94 20.05 -0.57 8.33
C ASP A 94 19.56 -0.72 9.79
N GLN A 95 18.96 0.32 10.36
CA GLN A 95 18.35 0.25 11.68
C GLN A 95 17.25 -0.83 11.74
N TRP A 96 16.44 -0.93 10.68
CA TRP A 96 15.41 -1.97 10.61
C TRP A 96 16.00 -3.37 10.48
N LEU A 97 17.11 -3.54 9.74
CA LEU A 97 17.79 -4.85 9.58
C LEU A 97 18.47 -5.33 10.88
N GLU A 98 18.98 -4.40 11.67
CA GLU A 98 19.65 -4.69 12.95
C GLU A 98 18.67 -4.91 14.11
N ASN A 99 17.38 -4.63 13.90
CA ASN A 99 16.37 -4.71 14.94
C ASN A 99 15.54 -5.99 14.82
N ASP A 100 15.70 -6.90 15.79
CA ASP A 100 14.94 -8.14 15.88
C ASP A 100 13.47 -7.93 16.30
N ASP A 101 13.10 -6.74 16.80
CA ASP A 101 11.72 -6.42 17.19
C ASP A 101 10.78 -6.22 15.98
N GLY A 102 11.33 -6.12 14.77
CA GLY A 102 10.58 -5.94 13.53
C GLY A 102 10.16 -4.48 13.27
N LEU A 103 8.86 -4.22 13.13
CA LEU A 103 8.36 -2.88 12.86
C LEU A 103 8.26 -2.06 14.15
N SER A 104 8.54 -0.75 14.06
CA SER A 104 8.27 0.18 15.15
C SER A 104 6.77 0.21 15.49
N PRO A 105 6.38 0.53 16.75
CA PRO A 105 4.95 0.68 17.09
C PRO A 105 4.21 1.67 16.20
N LEU A 106 4.88 2.73 15.74
CA LEU A 106 4.30 3.71 14.82
C LEU A 106 4.04 3.10 13.45
N ASP A 107 5.02 2.34 12.92
CA ASP A 107 4.87 1.68 11.61
C ASP A 107 3.82 0.55 11.67
N VAL A 108 3.76 -0.21 12.77
CA VAL A 108 2.70 -1.21 12.99
C VAL A 108 1.33 -0.54 12.97
N ALA A 109 1.15 0.54 13.69
CA ALA A 109 -0.14 1.22 13.75
C ALA A 109 -0.54 1.79 12.37
N SER A 110 0.38 2.55 11.72
CA SER A 110 0.06 3.31 10.51
C SER A 110 0.13 2.50 9.22
N GLN A 111 0.98 1.47 9.15
CA GLN A 111 1.25 0.71 7.92
C GLN A 111 0.62 -0.69 7.93
N VAL A 112 0.19 -1.18 9.10
CA VAL A 112 -0.41 -2.51 9.25
C VAL A 112 -1.82 -2.40 9.82
N ALA A 113 -1.97 -2.06 11.10
CA ALA A 113 -3.26 -2.15 11.80
C ALA A 113 -4.34 -1.28 11.16
N VAL A 114 -4.07 0.01 10.93
CA VAL A 114 -5.05 0.91 10.32
C VAL A 114 -5.36 0.54 8.86
N PRO A 115 -4.40 0.18 7.99
CA PRO A 115 -4.70 -0.34 6.65
C PRO A 115 -5.53 -1.63 6.62
N GLU A 116 -5.40 -2.52 7.61
CA GLU A 116 -6.24 -3.73 7.70
C GLU A 116 -7.72 -3.39 7.89
N PHE A 117 -8.05 -2.31 8.62
CA PHE A 117 -9.43 -1.83 8.72
C PHE A 117 -10.00 -1.33 7.39
N ASP A 118 -9.15 -0.89 6.46
CA ASP A 118 -9.54 -0.56 5.08
C ASP A 118 -9.69 -1.81 4.18
N GLY A 119 -9.49 -3.02 4.71
CA GLY A 119 -9.50 -4.26 3.95
C GLY A 119 -8.28 -4.43 3.03
N ARG A 120 -7.17 -3.74 3.31
CA ARG A 120 -5.94 -3.84 2.52
C ARG A 120 -5.17 -5.11 2.87
N ILE A 121 -4.57 -5.72 1.87
CA ILE A 121 -3.68 -6.87 2.03
C ILE A 121 -2.29 -6.33 2.42
N ILE A 122 -1.83 -6.66 3.61
CA ILE A 122 -0.53 -6.21 4.09
C ILE A 122 0.58 -6.96 3.34
N THR A 123 1.56 -6.21 2.84
CA THR A 123 2.71 -6.76 2.14
C THR A 123 3.98 -6.69 3.01
N VAL A 124 5.13 -6.47 2.40
CA VAL A 124 6.42 -6.33 3.09
C VAL A 124 6.92 -4.89 3.01
N PRO A 125 7.76 -4.44 3.97
CA PRO A 125 8.47 -3.17 3.83
C PRO A 125 9.29 -3.16 2.54
N PHE A 126 9.15 -2.11 1.73
CA PHE A 126 9.93 -1.98 0.50
C PHE A 126 10.64 -0.64 0.37
N SER A 127 10.27 0.32 1.20
CA SER A 127 10.87 1.66 1.23
C SER A 127 11.16 2.07 2.67
N PHE A 128 12.28 2.78 2.86
CA PHE A 128 12.82 3.17 4.14
C PHE A 128 13.12 4.65 4.13
N LYS A 129 12.90 5.31 5.27
CA LYS A 129 13.16 6.74 5.43
C LYS A 129 14.64 6.94 5.76
N GLU A 130 15.38 7.50 4.82
CA GLU A 130 16.77 7.88 5.02
C GLU A 130 16.89 9.39 5.25
N ILE A 131 17.89 9.77 6.00
CA ILE A 131 18.24 11.17 6.26
C ILE A 131 19.70 11.33 5.83
N ASP A 132 19.96 12.22 4.88
CA ASP A 132 21.31 12.50 4.43
C ASP A 132 22.09 13.41 5.38
N ASP A 133 23.36 13.68 5.06
CA ASP A 133 24.25 14.51 5.88
C ASP A 133 23.77 15.97 6.03
N ASP A 134 22.94 16.45 5.10
CA ASP A 134 22.32 17.78 5.14
C ASP A 134 20.98 17.78 5.90
N GLY A 135 20.55 16.64 6.43
CA GLY A 135 19.29 16.47 7.15
C GLY A 135 18.06 16.37 6.25
N LEU A 136 18.25 16.18 4.93
CA LEU A 136 17.14 16.01 4.00
C LEU A 136 16.60 14.59 4.08
N ILE A 137 15.27 14.51 4.10
CA ILE A 137 14.56 13.23 4.17
C ILE A 137 14.29 12.72 2.76
N SER A 138 14.67 11.46 2.52
CA SER A 138 14.32 10.72 1.30
C SER A 138 13.73 9.36 1.65
N TYR A 139 12.89 8.82 0.76
CA TYR A 139 12.46 7.43 0.82
C TYR A 139 13.25 6.62 -0.19
N VAL A 140 14.00 5.63 0.31
CA VAL A 140 14.89 4.78 -0.49
C VAL A 140 14.28 3.39 -0.56
N ALA A 141 14.12 2.88 -1.78
CA ALA A 141 13.57 1.56 -2.02
C ALA A 141 14.63 0.46 -1.90
N ASP A 142 14.24 -0.69 -1.36
CA ASP A 142 15.01 -1.93 -1.45
C ASP A 142 14.53 -2.71 -2.70
N PRO A 143 15.43 -2.97 -3.68
CA PRO A 143 15.04 -3.61 -4.95
C PRO A 143 14.47 -5.01 -4.79
N GLU A 144 15.01 -5.83 -3.87
CA GLU A 144 14.53 -7.18 -3.62
C GLU A 144 13.10 -7.14 -3.05
N ARG A 145 12.84 -6.23 -2.14
CA ARG A 145 11.54 -6.05 -1.53
C ARG A 145 10.52 -5.43 -2.48
N CYS A 146 10.94 -4.52 -3.35
CA CYS A 146 10.12 -4.06 -4.48
C CYS A 146 9.68 -5.24 -5.35
N ALA A 147 10.59 -6.17 -5.67
CA ALA A 147 10.26 -7.36 -6.45
C ALA A 147 9.24 -8.27 -5.73
N ARG A 148 9.31 -8.39 -4.39
CA ARG A 148 8.30 -9.12 -3.60
C ARG A 148 6.93 -8.47 -3.67
N VAL A 149 6.82 -7.16 -3.43
CA VAL A 149 5.55 -6.42 -3.54
C VAL A 149 4.98 -6.54 -4.95
N ALA A 150 5.80 -6.32 -5.97
CA ALA A 150 5.42 -6.44 -7.38
C ALA A 150 4.89 -7.85 -7.71
N GLY A 151 5.62 -8.89 -7.26
CA GLY A 151 5.22 -10.28 -7.45
C GLY A 151 3.89 -10.61 -6.78
N LEU A 152 3.62 -10.06 -5.59
CA LEU A 152 2.33 -10.20 -4.92
C LEU A 152 1.22 -9.53 -5.73
N ALA A 153 1.41 -8.26 -6.11
CA ALA A 153 0.42 -7.49 -6.87
C ALA A 153 0.05 -8.18 -8.19
N VAL A 154 1.05 -8.60 -8.97
CA VAL A 154 0.81 -9.28 -10.26
C VAL A 154 0.14 -10.64 -10.08
N ARG A 155 0.47 -11.41 -9.03
CA ARG A 155 -0.22 -12.68 -8.75
C ARG A 155 -1.67 -12.47 -8.34
N HIS A 156 -1.96 -11.47 -7.51
CA HIS A 156 -3.34 -11.13 -7.15
C HIS A 156 -4.14 -10.67 -8.37
N ALA A 157 -3.58 -9.83 -9.23
CA ALA A 157 -4.19 -9.41 -10.48
C ALA A 157 -4.57 -10.63 -11.35
N ARG A 158 -3.62 -11.55 -11.58
CA ARG A 158 -3.83 -12.76 -12.39
C ARG A 158 -4.84 -13.74 -11.77
N LEU A 159 -4.98 -13.74 -10.43
CA LEU A 159 -5.91 -14.66 -9.77
C LEU A 159 -7.37 -14.40 -10.17
N ARG A 160 -7.70 -13.19 -10.62
CA ARG A 160 -9.03 -12.84 -11.14
C ARG A 160 -9.41 -13.66 -12.37
N ASP A 161 -8.44 -13.95 -13.24
CA ASP A 161 -8.64 -14.66 -14.50
C ASP A 161 -8.59 -16.19 -14.36
N VAL A 162 -8.23 -16.69 -13.19
CA VAL A 162 -8.17 -18.12 -12.91
C VAL A 162 -9.57 -18.64 -12.57
N ALA A 163 -10.04 -19.66 -13.29
CA ALA A 163 -11.33 -20.28 -12.99
C ALA A 163 -11.34 -20.87 -11.57
N PRO A 164 -12.47 -20.81 -10.83
CA PRO A 164 -12.53 -21.29 -9.44
C PRO A 164 -12.06 -22.75 -9.27
N VAL A 165 -12.30 -23.61 -10.25
CA VAL A 165 -11.89 -25.03 -10.25
C VAL A 165 -10.37 -25.20 -10.31
N ASP A 166 -9.65 -24.20 -10.85
CA ASP A 166 -8.19 -24.23 -11.00
C ASP A 166 -7.47 -23.49 -9.86
N LYS A 167 -8.24 -22.80 -8.98
CA LYS A 167 -7.67 -22.12 -7.81
C LYS A 167 -7.25 -23.14 -6.77
N ARG A 168 -6.01 -23.00 -6.29
CA ARG A 168 -5.47 -23.80 -5.20
C ARG A 168 -5.47 -22.95 -3.94
N VAL A 169 -6.11 -23.45 -2.87
CA VAL A 169 -6.16 -22.80 -1.56
C VAL A 169 -5.36 -23.65 -0.59
N ALA A 170 -4.41 -23.02 0.11
CA ALA A 170 -3.75 -23.61 1.25
C ALA A 170 -4.49 -23.16 2.54
N LEU A 171 -4.76 -24.10 3.42
CA LEU A 171 -5.39 -23.88 4.75
C LEU A 171 -4.34 -24.10 5.85
#